data_a999cb7e73dbdeceda32b44121879bf4
#
_entry.id   a999cb7e73dbdeceda32b44121879bf4
#
_cell.length_a   1.000
_cell.length_b   1.000
_cell.length_c   1.000
_cell.angle_alpha   90.00
_cell.angle_beta   90.00
_cell.angle_gamma   90.00
#
_symmetry.space_group_name_H-M   'P 1'
#
loop_
_entity.id
_entity.type
_entity.pdbx_description
1 polymer ?
#
loop_
_entity_poly.entity_id
_entity_poly.type
_entity_poly.pdbx_seq_one_letter_code
_entity_poly.pdbx_strand_id
1 'polypeptide(L)'
;WCTVHMSLLAARPASGHDVLLHAGAGGVGLASQEYCHFIGNRAMANVGRPYKHFYLHKMGLTGRLLSSRDGGAFALGASKLLGSGRLRFSLNSLSADFIACTFALLRQDGKLCEIGKRAVWSYERHAAACSNHFTMIALDSTIDQTPWWMCGTLRTLSARADAFVLHGLPMELFDLEKNVLAAFRTLQGGANTGKVVVRIPKTAPTPPRGTHLLSGGTGGLGLVTGKWLGEGGASSVVLAARGGKVAPADGEKLKKIAKCGFSVVKCDAAELTDTARMVGAILAKGSTLAGVWHAAGVLSDGLLRAQNSSTIKRVFAPKVAGAWALQQAAATSPLDTYVLFSSIATLIGGGGQSNYAAANGMLDSLGACRRTRAMNATSVEWGPWAAVGMAADESINARIQASGIGLITLEQGTLAFQATLQPAVSGVMSLVVLTWS
;
A
#
# COMPACT_ATOMS: atom_id res chain seq x y z
N TRP A 1 -10.88 9.95 5.61
CA TRP A 1 -10.44 11.34 5.52
C TRP A 1 -11.59 12.31 5.25
N CYS A 2 -12.52 12.02 4.31
CA CYS A 2 -13.62 12.93 3.97
C CYS A 2 -14.51 13.25 5.19
N THR A 3 -14.89 12.25 5.99
CA THR A 3 -15.65 12.45 7.24
C THR A 3 -14.92 13.38 8.21
N VAL A 4 -13.62 13.18 8.38
CA VAL A 4 -12.78 14.02 9.24
C VAL A 4 -12.68 15.44 8.72
N HIS A 5 -12.43 15.59 7.42
CA HIS A 5 -12.38 16.90 6.78
C HIS A 5 -13.68 17.69 6.96
N MET A 6 -14.80 17.04 6.71
CA MET A 6 -16.14 17.61 6.90
C MET A 6 -16.38 18.05 8.36
N SER A 7 -16.00 17.21 9.33
CA SER A 7 -16.14 17.50 10.75
C SER A 7 -15.31 18.71 11.19
N LEU A 8 -14.07 18.78 10.71
CA LEU A 8 -13.16 19.89 11.02
C LEU A 8 -13.58 21.19 10.34
N LEU A 9 -14.11 21.13 9.11
CA LEU A 9 -14.70 22.29 8.47
C LEU A 9 -15.91 22.82 9.24
N ALA A 10 -16.75 21.92 9.78
CA ALA A 10 -17.90 22.31 10.58
C ALA A 10 -17.51 22.90 11.94
N ALA A 11 -16.47 22.39 12.58
CA ALA A 11 -16.06 22.79 13.92
C ALA A 11 -15.03 23.93 13.95
N ARG A 12 -14.20 24.05 12.90
CA ARG A 12 -13.14 25.06 12.75
C ARG A 12 -12.25 25.23 13.98
N PRO A 13 -11.64 24.15 14.50
CA PRO A 13 -10.74 24.28 15.64
C PRO A 13 -9.45 24.99 15.19
N ALA A 14 -8.97 25.94 15.99
CA ALA A 14 -7.70 26.63 15.74
C ALA A 14 -6.54 25.90 16.45
N SER A 15 -5.32 26.23 16.10
CA SER A 15 -4.12 25.74 16.78
C SER A 15 -4.19 26.01 18.29
N GLY A 16 -3.68 25.07 19.09
CA GLY A 16 -3.70 25.14 20.56
C GLY A 16 -5.03 24.77 21.22
N HIS A 17 -6.12 24.56 20.48
CA HIS A 17 -7.39 24.14 21.07
C HIS A 17 -7.34 22.67 21.54
N ASP A 18 -8.00 22.41 22.69
CA ASP A 18 -8.23 21.05 23.15
C ASP A 18 -9.38 20.40 22.38
N VAL A 19 -9.11 19.23 21.83
CA VAL A 19 -10.06 18.45 21.05
C VAL A 19 -10.13 17.01 21.56
N LEU A 20 -11.31 16.40 21.46
CA LEU A 20 -11.57 15.03 21.87
C LEU A 20 -12.00 14.17 20.70
N LEU A 21 -11.32 13.05 20.52
CA LEU A 21 -11.56 12.09 19.44
C LEU A 21 -12.01 10.75 20.01
N HIS A 22 -13.29 10.42 19.84
CA HIS A 22 -13.81 9.13 20.27
C HIS A 22 -13.32 8.00 19.37
N ALA A 23 -13.15 6.80 19.95
CA ALA A 23 -12.62 5.61 19.28
C ALA A 23 -11.27 5.88 18.55
N GLY A 24 -10.32 6.49 19.27
CA GLY A 24 -9.09 7.05 18.73
C GLY A 24 -8.23 6.11 17.89
N ALA A 25 -8.26 4.80 18.13
CA ALA A 25 -7.49 3.81 17.34
C ALA A 25 -8.26 3.25 16.13
N GLY A 26 -9.50 3.67 15.91
CA GLY A 26 -10.26 3.34 14.70
C GLY A 26 -9.83 4.19 13.50
N GLY A 27 -10.26 3.82 12.30
CA GLY A 27 -9.85 4.50 11.07
C GLY A 27 -10.18 6.00 11.03
N VAL A 28 -11.35 6.42 11.56
CA VAL A 28 -11.70 7.84 11.66
C VAL A 28 -10.88 8.52 12.76
N GLY A 29 -10.71 7.86 13.91
CA GLY A 29 -9.93 8.39 15.03
C GLY A 29 -8.48 8.66 14.66
N LEU A 30 -7.80 7.73 14.00
CA LEU A 30 -6.42 7.90 13.52
C LEU A 30 -6.29 9.03 12.50
N ALA A 31 -7.18 9.08 11.51
CA ALA A 31 -7.22 10.17 10.54
C ALA A 31 -7.45 11.53 11.21
N SER A 32 -8.32 11.57 12.24
CA SER A 32 -8.57 12.80 12.99
C SER A 32 -7.36 13.26 13.79
N GLN A 33 -6.63 12.33 14.39
CA GLN A 33 -5.41 12.66 15.15
C GLN A 33 -4.34 13.27 14.24
N GLU A 34 -4.10 12.66 13.08
CA GLU A 34 -3.16 13.19 12.11
C GLU A 34 -3.56 14.58 11.64
N TYR A 35 -4.84 14.77 11.35
CA TYR A 35 -5.34 16.08 10.91
C TYR A 35 -5.29 17.13 12.05
N CYS A 36 -5.58 16.74 13.28
CA CYS A 36 -5.44 17.62 14.45
C CYS A 36 -3.98 18.00 14.71
N HIS A 37 -3.06 17.06 14.52
CA HIS A 37 -1.63 17.34 14.61
C HIS A 37 -1.19 18.36 13.56
N PHE A 38 -1.65 18.20 12.32
CA PHE A 38 -1.38 19.14 11.23
C PHE A 38 -1.89 20.57 11.54
N ILE A 39 -3.05 20.70 12.18
CA ILE A 39 -3.61 22.02 12.59
C ILE A 39 -2.91 22.57 13.83
N GLY A 40 -2.21 21.72 14.60
CA GLY A 40 -1.62 22.08 15.89
C GLY A 40 -2.59 22.03 17.06
N ASN A 41 -3.62 21.17 17.00
CA ASN A 41 -4.55 20.96 18.11
C ASN A 41 -3.96 20.04 19.18
N ARG A 42 -4.38 20.21 20.42
CA ARG A 42 -4.06 19.33 21.54
C ARG A 42 -5.10 18.22 21.64
N ALA A 43 -4.86 17.12 20.90
CA ALA A 43 -5.80 16.01 20.84
C ALA A 43 -5.78 15.15 22.11
N MET A 44 -6.97 14.74 22.56
CA MET A 44 -7.23 13.64 23.49
C MET A 44 -8.01 12.56 22.75
N ALA A 45 -7.78 11.30 23.12
CA ALA A 45 -8.51 10.19 22.47
C ALA A 45 -8.91 9.15 23.51
N ASN A 46 -10.11 8.59 23.37
CA ASN A 46 -10.46 7.42 24.16
C ASN A 46 -10.23 6.11 23.40
N VAL A 47 -9.79 5.11 24.14
CA VAL A 47 -9.39 3.82 23.62
C VAL A 47 -9.56 2.73 24.69
N GLY A 48 -9.91 1.50 24.25
CA GLY A 48 -10.36 0.48 25.19
C GLY A 48 -9.42 -0.69 25.44
N ARG A 49 -8.42 -0.92 24.59
CA ARG A 49 -7.54 -2.09 24.73
C ARG A 49 -6.08 -1.68 24.92
N PRO A 50 -5.28 -2.38 25.78
CA PRO A 50 -3.90 -2.00 26.09
C PRO A 50 -3.01 -1.84 24.88
N TYR A 51 -3.05 -2.77 23.89
CA TYR A 51 -2.23 -2.67 22.69
C TYR A 51 -2.57 -1.43 21.84
N LYS A 52 -3.83 -0.95 21.87
CA LYS A 52 -4.24 0.30 21.22
C LYS A 52 -3.71 1.53 21.94
N HIS A 53 -3.63 1.50 23.28
CA HIS A 53 -2.95 2.52 24.05
C HIS A 53 -1.48 2.62 23.66
N PHE A 54 -0.79 1.46 23.60
CA PHE A 54 0.61 1.41 23.18
C PHE A 54 0.82 1.95 21.76
N TYR A 55 -0.08 1.58 20.84
CA TYR A 55 -0.02 2.09 19.46
C TYR A 55 -0.17 3.62 19.40
N LEU A 56 -1.19 4.17 20.06
CA LEU A 56 -1.43 5.62 20.08
C LEU A 56 -0.32 6.38 20.82
N HIS A 57 0.26 5.77 21.84
CA HIS A 57 1.42 6.33 22.53
C HIS A 57 2.63 6.47 21.58
N LYS A 58 2.89 5.46 20.74
CA LYS A 58 3.92 5.53 19.70
C LYS A 58 3.63 6.61 18.65
N MET A 59 2.35 6.94 18.43
CA MET A 59 1.92 8.01 17.53
C MET A 59 1.99 9.41 18.16
N GLY A 60 2.56 9.54 19.36
CA GLY A 60 2.75 10.82 20.04
C GLY A 60 1.63 11.27 20.98
N LEU A 61 0.58 10.47 21.18
CA LEU A 61 -0.50 10.76 22.14
C LEU A 61 -0.12 10.31 23.57
N THR A 62 1.01 10.75 24.05
CA THR A 62 1.48 10.42 25.38
C THR A 62 0.65 11.13 26.45
N GLY A 63 0.11 10.36 27.41
CA GLY A 63 -0.61 10.90 28.57
C GLY A 63 -1.98 11.52 28.29
N ARG A 64 -2.49 11.50 27.07
CA ARG A 64 -3.79 12.08 26.69
C ARG A 64 -4.80 11.01 26.21
N LEU A 65 -4.68 9.79 26.76
CA LEU A 65 -5.55 8.67 26.46
C LEU A 65 -6.56 8.44 27.59
N LEU A 66 -7.81 8.18 27.20
CA LEU A 66 -8.97 8.07 28.09
C LEU A 66 -9.66 6.72 27.90
N SER A 67 -10.47 6.30 28.91
CA SER A 67 -11.29 5.10 28.81
C SER A 67 -12.34 5.24 27.68
N SER A 68 -12.59 4.16 26.92
CA SER A 68 -13.73 4.03 26.02
C SER A 68 -14.75 2.99 26.49
N ARG A 69 -14.64 2.53 27.74
CA ARG A 69 -15.47 1.47 28.30
C ARG A 69 -16.31 1.91 29.49
N ASP A 70 -15.91 2.97 30.15
CA ASP A 70 -16.57 3.51 31.35
C ASP A 70 -16.68 5.02 31.18
N GLY A 71 -17.92 5.53 31.16
CA GLY A 71 -18.24 6.95 30.98
C GLY A 71 -17.78 7.81 32.16
N GLY A 72 -17.84 7.28 33.39
CA GLY A 72 -17.39 7.99 34.61
C GLY A 72 -15.87 8.15 34.64
N ALA A 73 -15.13 7.05 34.39
CA ALA A 73 -13.67 7.09 34.30
C ALA A 73 -13.21 7.99 33.13
N PHE A 74 -13.93 7.99 32.03
CA PHE A 74 -13.70 8.89 30.89
C PHE A 74 -13.86 10.35 31.31
N ALA A 75 -15.01 10.71 31.91
CA ALA A 75 -15.32 12.09 32.30
C ALA A 75 -14.31 12.64 33.34
N LEU A 76 -13.97 11.83 34.33
CA LEU A 76 -12.99 12.17 35.36
C LEU A 76 -11.59 12.38 34.77
N GLY A 77 -11.15 11.44 33.88
CA GLY A 77 -9.87 11.52 33.20
C GLY A 77 -9.76 12.75 32.31
N ALA A 78 -10.80 13.02 31.52
CA ALA A 78 -10.87 14.20 30.66
C ALA A 78 -10.85 15.50 31.45
N SER A 79 -11.61 15.60 32.53
CA SER A 79 -11.60 16.76 33.43
C SER A 79 -10.22 17.01 34.04
N LYS A 80 -9.52 15.97 34.48
CA LYS A 80 -8.14 16.09 34.99
C LYS A 80 -7.17 16.63 33.93
N LEU A 81 -7.28 16.16 32.69
CA LEU A 81 -6.43 16.60 31.59
C LEU A 81 -6.70 18.04 31.15
N LEU A 82 -7.96 18.47 31.24
CA LEU A 82 -8.39 19.83 30.91
C LEU A 82 -8.11 20.84 32.02
N GLY A 83 -8.06 20.40 33.29
CA GLY A 83 -7.98 21.31 34.43
C GLY A 83 -9.16 22.27 34.44
N SER A 84 -8.90 23.59 34.42
CA SER A 84 -9.93 24.63 34.28
C SER A 84 -10.38 24.87 32.83
N GLY A 85 -9.71 24.22 31.84
CA GLY A 85 -10.03 24.36 30.42
C GLY A 85 -11.29 23.58 30.01
N ARG A 86 -11.73 23.81 28.80
CA ARG A 86 -12.88 23.13 28.18
C ARG A 86 -12.57 22.74 26.72
N LEU A 87 -13.23 21.69 26.25
CA LEU A 87 -13.09 21.24 24.85
C LEU A 87 -13.68 22.27 23.88
N ARG A 88 -12.95 22.54 22.81
CA ARG A 88 -13.45 23.32 21.67
C ARG A 88 -14.21 22.45 20.66
N PHE A 89 -13.76 21.21 20.51
CA PHE A 89 -14.31 20.29 19.51
C PHE A 89 -14.26 18.85 20.02
N SER A 90 -15.31 18.10 19.71
CA SER A 90 -15.31 16.64 19.83
C SER A 90 -15.86 15.98 18.58
N LEU A 91 -15.18 14.93 18.12
CA LEU A 91 -15.68 14.01 17.10
C LEU A 91 -16.17 12.74 17.79
N ASN A 92 -17.49 12.57 17.84
CA ASN A 92 -18.13 11.44 18.52
C ASN A 92 -18.49 10.30 17.58
N SER A 93 -18.22 9.09 18.05
CA SER A 93 -18.64 7.82 17.43
C SER A 93 -19.08 6.80 18.49
N LEU A 94 -19.15 7.19 19.75
CA LEU A 94 -19.63 6.38 20.86
C LEU A 94 -21.07 6.77 21.22
N SER A 95 -21.75 5.90 21.91
CA SER A 95 -23.15 6.05 22.30
C SER A 95 -23.33 6.16 23.81
N ALA A 96 -24.57 6.32 24.26
CA ALA A 96 -24.99 6.32 25.66
C ALA A 96 -24.32 7.45 26.49
N ASP A 97 -23.71 7.12 27.62
CA ASP A 97 -23.16 8.06 28.60
C ASP A 97 -22.07 8.97 28.07
N PHE A 98 -21.32 8.49 27.06
CA PHE A 98 -20.22 9.27 26.45
C PHE A 98 -20.70 10.56 25.81
N ILE A 99 -21.92 10.59 25.25
CA ILE A 99 -22.49 11.78 24.62
C ILE A 99 -22.75 12.87 25.68
N ALA A 100 -23.45 12.52 26.74
CA ALA A 100 -23.76 13.47 27.84
C ALA A 100 -22.47 14.00 28.50
N CYS A 101 -21.54 13.11 28.84
CA CYS A 101 -20.26 13.48 29.41
C CYS A 101 -19.45 14.40 28.46
N THR A 102 -19.49 14.15 27.16
CA THR A 102 -18.78 14.99 26.20
C THR A 102 -19.38 16.38 26.11
N PHE A 103 -20.71 16.52 26.10
CA PHE A 103 -21.35 17.83 26.11
C PHE A 103 -20.99 18.62 27.38
N ALA A 104 -20.93 17.96 28.54
CA ALA A 104 -20.54 18.60 29.79
C ALA A 104 -19.08 19.11 29.81
N LEU A 105 -18.20 18.53 28.98
CA LEU A 105 -16.80 18.93 28.83
C LEU A 105 -16.59 20.04 27.79
N LEU A 106 -17.55 20.28 26.92
CA LEU A 106 -17.46 21.31 25.87
C LEU A 106 -17.63 22.73 26.47
N ARG A 107 -16.96 23.68 25.80
CA ARG A 107 -17.22 25.12 26.02
C ARG A 107 -18.62 25.47 25.50
N GLN A 108 -19.13 26.64 25.89
CA GLN A 108 -20.41 27.15 25.41
C GLN A 108 -20.40 27.30 23.85
N ASP A 109 -19.30 27.77 23.27
CA ASP A 109 -19.08 27.87 21.82
C ASP A 109 -18.39 26.63 21.22
N GLY A 110 -18.27 25.57 22.00
CA GLY A 110 -17.70 24.29 21.58
C GLY A 110 -18.67 23.48 20.72
N LYS A 111 -18.15 22.60 19.87
CA LYS A 111 -18.95 21.79 18.95
C LYS A 111 -18.71 20.29 19.10
N LEU A 112 -19.78 19.52 19.20
CA LEU A 112 -19.79 18.08 19.02
C LEU A 112 -20.23 17.75 17.60
N CYS A 113 -19.37 17.05 16.86
CA CYS A 113 -19.70 16.44 15.58
C CYS A 113 -19.96 14.94 15.79
N GLU A 114 -21.17 14.50 15.47
CA GLU A 114 -21.62 13.12 15.65
C GLU A 114 -21.57 12.35 14.34
N ILE A 115 -20.83 11.26 14.29
CA ILE A 115 -20.77 10.34 13.15
C ILE A 115 -21.44 9.00 13.44
N GLY A 116 -21.85 8.77 14.69
CA GLY A 116 -22.61 7.59 15.09
C GLY A 116 -24.01 7.57 14.46
N LYS A 117 -24.53 6.37 14.25
CA LYS A 117 -25.91 6.18 13.73
C LYS A 117 -26.82 5.46 14.73
N ARG A 118 -26.31 5.11 15.91
CA ARG A 118 -27.07 4.36 16.93
C ARG A 118 -27.06 5.10 18.27
N ALA A 119 -28.21 5.16 18.93
CA ALA A 119 -28.40 5.77 20.23
C ALA A 119 -27.78 7.19 20.35
N VAL A 120 -27.89 7.97 19.26
CA VAL A 120 -27.47 9.36 19.19
C VAL A 120 -28.53 10.30 19.75
N TRP A 121 -28.13 11.49 20.18
CA TRP A 121 -29.09 12.51 20.59
C TRP A 121 -29.80 13.12 19.38
N SER A 122 -31.08 13.47 19.57
CA SER A 122 -31.76 14.33 18.58
C SER A 122 -31.39 15.81 18.82
N TYR A 123 -31.65 16.64 17.84
CA TYR A 123 -31.43 18.08 17.95
C TYR A 123 -32.31 18.71 19.08
N GLU A 124 -33.53 18.23 19.23
CA GLU A 124 -34.47 18.70 20.29
C GLU A 124 -33.94 18.35 21.67
N ARG A 125 -33.44 17.12 21.85
CA ARG A 125 -32.84 16.70 23.13
C ARG A 125 -31.61 17.55 23.45
N HIS A 126 -30.77 17.82 22.46
CA HIS A 126 -29.60 18.68 22.65
C HIS A 126 -30.02 20.10 23.03
N ALA A 127 -30.94 20.72 22.29
CA ALA A 127 -31.41 22.06 22.53
C ALA A 127 -32.05 22.24 23.94
N ALA A 128 -32.69 21.20 24.46
CA ALA A 128 -33.27 21.20 25.80
C ALA A 128 -32.22 21.07 26.92
N ALA A 129 -31.06 20.48 26.64
CA ALA A 129 -30.05 20.12 27.67
C ALA A 129 -28.77 20.93 27.63
N CYS A 130 -28.42 21.53 26.49
CA CYS A 130 -27.10 22.10 26.23
C CYS A 130 -27.17 23.43 25.48
N SER A 131 -26.21 24.31 25.77
CA SER A 131 -26.04 25.60 25.08
C SER A 131 -24.92 25.61 24.05
N ASN A 132 -24.11 24.54 23.99
CA ASN A 132 -23.06 24.39 23.00
C ASN A 132 -23.60 23.88 21.65
N HIS A 133 -22.72 23.65 20.65
CA HIS A 133 -23.15 23.31 19.29
C HIS A 133 -23.13 21.82 19.06
N PHE A 134 -24.12 21.32 18.32
CA PHE A 134 -24.26 19.95 17.87
C PHE A 134 -24.46 19.86 16.36
N THR A 135 -23.77 18.94 15.71
CA THR A 135 -23.89 18.72 14.26
C THR A 135 -23.77 17.24 13.94
N MET A 136 -24.77 16.69 13.26
CA MET A 136 -24.69 15.36 12.68
C MET A 136 -23.84 15.41 11.40
N ILE A 137 -22.90 14.49 11.28
CA ILE A 137 -22.04 14.35 10.10
C ILE A 137 -22.52 13.13 9.31
N ALA A 138 -23.22 13.39 8.23
CA ALA A 138 -23.78 12.39 7.32
C ALA A 138 -23.13 12.53 5.94
N LEU A 139 -21.98 11.88 5.75
CA LEU A 139 -21.21 11.99 4.52
C LEU A 139 -22.00 11.44 3.31
N ASP A 140 -22.73 10.34 3.50
CA ASP A 140 -23.65 9.75 2.52
C ASP A 140 -24.66 10.78 2.00
N SER A 141 -25.40 11.43 2.90
CA SER A 141 -26.37 12.47 2.54
C SER A 141 -25.72 13.68 1.85
N THR A 142 -24.51 14.06 2.27
CA THR A 142 -23.79 15.18 1.63
C THR A 142 -23.36 14.84 0.21
N ILE A 143 -22.96 13.59 -0.05
CA ILE A 143 -22.61 13.12 -1.39
C ILE A 143 -23.83 13.14 -2.30
N ASP A 144 -24.97 12.68 -1.81
CA ASP A 144 -26.21 12.62 -2.59
C ASP A 144 -26.73 14.02 -2.94
N GLN A 145 -26.66 14.96 -2.00
CA GLN A 145 -27.15 16.32 -2.18
C GLN A 145 -26.17 17.23 -2.95
N THR A 146 -24.88 17.04 -2.76
CA THR A 146 -23.82 17.90 -3.33
C THR A 146 -22.61 17.07 -3.81
N PRO A 147 -22.76 16.25 -4.86
CA PRO A 147 -21.72 15.33 -5.32
C PRO A 147 -20.41 16.05 -5.73
N TRP A 148 -20.50 17.24 -6.28
CA TRP A 148 -19.33 18.06 -6.64
C TRP A 148 -18.49 18.48 -5.43
N TRP A 149 -19.08 18.60 -4.23
CA TRP A 149 -18.33 18.83 -2.98
C TRP A 149 -17.32 17.71 -2.73
N MET A 150 -17.71 16.45 -2.96
CA MET A 150 -16.80 15.31 -2.83
C MET A 150 -15.60 15.41 -3.77
N CYS A 151 -15.82 15.83 -5.02
CA CYS A 151 -14.73 16.03 -5.97
C CYS A 151 -13.70 17.07 -5.48
N GLY A 152 -14.18 18.19 -4.96
CA GLY A 152 -13.32 19.24 -4.36
C GLY A 152 -12.57 18.74 -3.15
N THR A 153 -13.25 18.03 -2.26
CA THR A 153 -12.67 17.42 -1.06
C THR A 153 -11.58 16.40 -1.42
N LEU A 154 -11.84 15.49 -2.36
CA LEU A 154 -10.88 14.49 -2.80
C LEU A 154 -9.64 15.13 -3.44
N ARG A 155 -9.79 16.17 -4.25
CA ARG A 155 -8.65 16.93 -4.80
C ARG A 155 -7.78 17.54 -3.69
N THR A 156 -8.41 18.15 -2.68
CA THR A 156 -7.69 18.72 -1.52
C THR A 156 -6.96 17.66 -0.73
N LEU A 157 -7.60 16.51 -0.47
CA LEU A 157 -6.99 15.41 0.26
C LEU A 157 -5.86 14.74 -0.54
N SER A 158 -6.02 14.60 -1.87
CA SER A 158 -4.97 14.09 -2.75
C SER A 158 -3.74 14.99 -2.72
N ALA A 159 -3.91 16.30 -2.90
CA ALA A 159 -2.80 17.26 -2.84
C ALA A 159 -2.05 17.22 -1.48
N ARG A 160 -2.77 17.01 -0.38
CA ARG A 160 -2.15 16.86 0.95
C ARG A 160 -1.44 15.52 1.11
N ALA A 161 -1.94 14.46 0.52
CA ALA A 161 -1.26 13.16 0.50
C ALA A 161 0.01 13.21 -0.35
N ASP A 162 -0.03 13.87 -1.50
CA ASP A 162 1.13 14.08 -2.37
C ASP A 162 2.20 14.93 -1.69
N ALA A 163 1.79 15.88 -0.85
CA ALA A 163 2.68 16.70 -0.02
C ALA A 163 3.15 16.01 1.28
N PHE A 164 2.86 14.72 1.45
CA PHE A 164 3.16 13.94 2.66
C PHE A 164 2.60 14.55 3.97
N VAL A 165 1.53 15.32 3.87
CA VAL A 165 0.79 15.86 5.03
C VAL A 165 -0.19 14.83 5.57
N LEU A 166 -0.75 13.99 4.71
CA LEU A 166 -1.63 12.88 5.07
C LEU A 166 -1.01 11.56 4.67
N HIS A 167 -1.13 10.56 5.57
CA HIS A 167 -0.55 9.24 5.37
C HIS A 167 -1.64 8.16 5.29
N GLY A 168 -1.23 6.98 4.86
CA GLY A 168 -2.11 5.80 4.85
C GLY A 168 -2.42 5.34 6.28
N LEU A 169 -3.65 4.91 6.50
CA LEU A 169 -4.05 4.32 7.78
C LEU A 169 -3.61 2.86 7.85
N PRO A 170 -3.31 2.33 9.05
CA PRO A 170 -3.12 0.90 9.24
C PRO A 170 -4.33 0.12 8.72
N MET A 171 -4.07 -1.00 8.05
CA MET A 171 -5.12 -1.85 7.49
C MET A 171 -4.89 -3.31 7.87
N GLU A 172 -5.98 -3.99 8.24
CA GLU A 172 -6.03 -5.43 8.42
C GLU A 172 -6.81 -6.03 7.26
N LEU A 173 -6.15 -6.90 6.48
CA LEU A 173 -6.70 -7.45 5.25
C LEU A 173 -7.32 -8.83 5.51
N PHE A 174 -8.53 -9.00 5.03
CA PHE A 174 -9.25 -10.27 5.03
C PHE A 174 -9.67 -10.63 3.61
N ASP A 175 -9.79 -11.92 3.35
CA ASP A 175 -10.25 -12.42 2.07
C ASP A 175 -11.74 -12.77 2.18
N LEU A 176 -12.56 -12.35 1.18
CA LEU A 176 -14.00 -12.57 1.20
C LEU A 176 -14.36 -14.06 1.30
N GLU A 177 -13.63 -14.90 0.56
CA GLU A 177 -13.95 -16.33 0.51
C GLU A 177 -13.37 -17.10 1.70
N LYS A 178 -12.18 -16.70 2.19
CA LYS A 178 -11.45 -17.50 3.19
C LYS A 178 -11.76 -17.11 4.63
N ASN A 179 -11.85 -15.81 4.92
CA ASN A 179 -11.89 -15.36 6.30
C ASN A 179 -12.75 -14.11 6.57
N VAL A 180 -13.75 -13.84 5.73
CA VAL A 180 -14.68 -12.70 5.90
C VAL A 180 -15.37 -12.70 7.28
N LEU A 181 -15.70 -13.86 7.84
CA LEU A 181 -16.29 -13.94 9.17
C LEU A 181 -15.33 -13.44 10.26
N ALA A 182 -14.03 -13.65 10.09
CA ALA A 182 -13.02 -13.09 11.00
C ALA A 182 -12.98 -11.57 10.91
N ALA A 183 -13.12 -10.99 9.69
CA ALA A 183 -13.24 -9.54 9.51
C ALA A 183 -14.41 -8.96 10.30
N PHE A 184 -15.59 -9.55 10.20
CA PHE A 184 -16.77 -9.11 10.95
C PHE A 184 -16.59 -9.28 12.46
N ARG A 185 -16.00 -10.38 12.92
CA ARG A 185 -15.71 -10.60 14.35
C ARG A 185 -14.69 -9.57 14.87
N THR A 186 -13.68 -9.22 14.08
CA THR A 186 -12.70 -8.18 14.42
C THR A 186 -13.39 -6.83 14.61
N LEU A 187 -14.31 -6.46 13.70
CA LEU A 187 -15.10 -5.23 13.81
C LEU A 187 -16.06 -5.28 15.02
N GLN A 188 -16.82 -6.36 15.16
CA GLN A 188 -17.77 -6.54 16.26
C GLN A 188 -17.10 -6.48 17.63
N GLY A 189 -15.95 -7.13 17.76
CA GLY A 189 -15.16 -7.11 18.99
C GLY A 189 -14.37 -5.83 19.22
N GLY A 190 -14.41 -4.87 18.28
CA GLY A 190 -13.61 -3.64 18.32
C GLY A 190 -12.11 -3.93 18.42
N ALA A 191 -11.64 -5.01 17.82
CA ALA A 191 -10.24 -5.42 17.91
C ALA A 191 -9.34 -4.67 16.92
N ASN A 192 -9.87 -4.16 15.80
CA ASN A 192 -9.10 -3.51 14.77
C ASN A 192 -8.39 -2.23 15.23
N THR A 193 -7.19 -2.00 14.70
CA THR A 193 -6.53 -0.70 14.67
C THR A 193 -6.55 -0.18 13.24
N GLY A 194 -7.08 1.02 13.01
CA GLY A 194 -7.27 1.55 11.66
C GLY A 194 -8.46 0.93 10.92
N LYS A 195 -8.23 0.35 9.74
CA LYS A 195 -9.27 -0.15 8.84
C LYS A 195 -9.24 -1.67 8.74
N VAL A 196 -10.44 -2.26 8.68
CA VAL A 196 -10.65 -3.64 8.24
C VAL A 196 -11.03 -3.59 6.77
N VAL A 197 -10.29 -4.27 5.93
CA VAL A 197 -10.51 -4.32 4.48
C VAL A 197 -10.78 -5.75 4.07
N VAL A 198 -11.91 -5.99 3.42
CA VAL A 198 -12.24 -7.28 2.83
C VAL A 198 -11.91 -7.23 1.34
N ARG A 199 -10.95 -8.05 0.93
CA ARG A 199 -10.60 -8.21 -0.46
C ARG A 199 -11.59 -9.15 -1.13
N ILE A 200 -12.18 -8.69 -2.22
CA ILE A 200 -13.01 -9.53 -3.09
C ILE A 200 -12.09 -10.20 -4.10
N PRO A 201 -11.82 -11.52 -3.98
CA PRO A 201 -10.95 -12.20 -4.92
C PRO A 201 -11.63 -12.26 -6.30
N LYS A 202 -10.84 -12.08 -7.35
CA LYS A 202 -11.27 -12.46 -8.69
C LYS A 202 -11.27 -13.99 -8.75
N THR A 203 -12.37 -14.60 -9.14
CA THR A 203 -12.62 -16.05 -9.06
C THR A 203 -11.79 -16.91 -10.02
N ALA A 204 -11.07 -16.31 -10.96
CA ALA A 204 -10.13 -17.00 -11.83
C ALA A 204 -8.89 -16.14 -12.06
N PRO A 205 -7.71 -16.71 -12.34
CA PRO A 205 -6.58 -15.94 -12.80
C PRO A 205 -7.05 -15.20 -14.07
N THR A 206 -7.06 -13.87 -13.99
CA THR A 206 -7.43 -13.05 -15.14
C THR A 206 -6.34 -13.24 -16.19
N PRO A 207 -6.66 -13.66 -17.41
CA PRO A 207 -5.66 -13.71 -18.48
C PRO A 207 -4.99 -12.35 -18.61
N PRO A 208 -3.70 -12.28 -18.89
CA PRO A 208 -3.00 -11.00 -19.05
C PRO A 208 -3.59 -10.27 -20.26
N ARG A 209 -4.55 -9.40 -20.04
CA ARG A 209 -5.16 -8.54 -21.07
C ARG A 209 -4.53 -7.15 -21.02
N GLY A 210 -4.68 -6.38 -22.09
CA GLY A 210 -4.14 -5.04 -22.16
C GLY A 210 -2.63 -5.01 -22.45
N THR A 211 -1.99 -3.90 -22.15
CA THR A 211 -0.55 -3.70 -22.38
C THR A 211 0.24 -4.03 -21.13
N HIS A 212 1.28 -4.84 -21.30
CA HIS A 212 2.23 -5.18 -20.25
C HIS A 212 3.60 -4.58 -20.55
N LEU A 213 4.18 -3.92 -19.56
CA LEU A 213 5.50 -3.31 -19.62
C LEU A 213 6.52 -4.17 -18.87
N LEU A 214 7.61 -4.56 -19.54
CA LEU A 214 8.71 -5.33 -18.97
C LEU A 214 10.00 -4.51 -18.97
N SER A 215 10.47 -4.08 -17.81
CA SER A 215 11.84 -3.55 -17.70
C SER A 215 12.85 -4.70 -17.58
N GLY A 216 13.99 -4.57 -18.23
CA GLY A 216 14.89 -5.71 -18.45
C GLY A 216 14.32 -6.74 -19.44
N GLY A 217 13.35 -6.32 -20.25
CA GLY A 217 12.55 -7.17 -21.14
C GLY A 217 13.33 -7.87 -22.25
N THR A 218 14.54 -7.42 -22.58
CA THR A 218 15.40 -8.06 -23.59
C THR A 218 16.39 -9.07 -23.01
N GLY A 219 16.41 -9.24 -21.69
CA GLY A 219 17.19 -10.30 -21.02
C GLY A 219 16.45 -11.63 -21.01
N GLY A 220 17.14 -12.71 -20.65
CA GLY A 220 16.60 -14.07 -20.71
C GLY A 220 15.25 -14.24 -20.01
N LEU A 221 15.12 -13.80 -18.75
CA LEU A 221 13.85 -13.87 -18.01
C LEU A 221 12.80 -12.91 -18.58
N GLY A 222 13.21 -11.72 -19.05
CA GLY A 222 12.32 -10.77 -19.70
C GLY A 222 11.69 -11.36 -20.98
N LEU A 223 12.47 -12.03 -21.81
CA LEU A 223 11.99 -12.69 -23.03
C LEU A 223 11.03 -13.85 -22.73
N VAL A 224 11.36 -14.68 -21.73
CA VAL A 224 10.46 -15.76 -21.28
C VAL A 224 9.13 -15.19 -20.77
N THR A 225 9.20 -14.14 -19.95
CA THR A 225 8.01 -13.46 -19.43
C THR A 225 7.19 -12.83 -20.54
N GLY A 226 7.85 -12.14 -21.47
CA GLY A 226 7.18 -11.50 -22.62
C GLY A 226 6.48 -12.52 -23.52
N LYS A 227 7.14 -13.64 -23.81
CA LYS A 227 6.54 -14.74 -24.56
C LYS A 227 5.31 -15.30 -23.84
N TRP A 228 5.44 -15.62 -22.56
CA TRP A 228 4.34 -16.15 -21.77
C TRP A 228 3.14 -15.18 -21.69
N LEU A 229 3.37 -13.88 -21.54
CA LEU A 229 2.30 -12.88 -21.56
C LEU A 229 1.58 -12.83 -22.92
N GLY A 230 2.34 -12.87 -24.02
CA GLY A 230 1.78 -12.85 -25.36
C GLY A 230 0.93 -14.09 -25.65
N GLU A 231 1.42 -15.27 -25.29
CA GLU A 231 0.69 -16.54 -25.41
C GLU A 231 -0.53 -16.59 -24.48
N GLY A 232 -0.44 -15.95 -23.32
CA GLY A 232 -1.52 -15.85 -22.32
C GLY A 232 -2.65 -14.87 -22.67
N GLY A 233 -2.52 -14.09 -23.76
CA GLY A 233 -3.58 -13.20 -24.22
C GLY A 233 -3.37 -11.70 -23.98
N ALA A 234 -2.15 -11.27 -23.65
CA ALA A 234 -1.80 -9.86 -23.62
C ALA A 234 -2.04 -9.21 -24.99
N SER A 235 -2.65 -8.02 -25.00
CA SER A 235 -2.89 -7.28 -26.25
C SER A 235 -1.59 -6.71 -26.83
N SER A 236 -0.69 -6.27 -25.92
CA SER A 236 0.63 -5.75 -26.29
C SER A 236 1.65 -5.98 -25.17
N VAL A 237 2.89 -6.22 -25.55
CA VAL A 237 4.02 -6.35 -24.64
C VAL A 237 5.12 -5.37 -25.04
N VAL A 238 5.49 -4.48 -24.13
CA VAL A 238 6.55 -3.48 -24.31
C VAL A 238 7.78 -3.94 -23.55
N LEU A 239 8.83 -4.31 -24.31
CA LEU A 239 10.11 -4.73 -23.78
C LEU A 239 11.04 -3.52 -23.64
N ALA A 240 11.32 -3.11 -22.41
CA ALA A 240 12.17 -1.96 -22.12
C ALA A 240 13.57 -2.43 -21.69
N ALA A 241 14.59 -1.87 -22.32
CA ALA A 241 15.98 -2.12 -21.98
C ALA A 241 16.88 -0.96 -22.43
N ARG A 242 18.02 -0.77 -21.75
CA ARG A 242 18.99 0.28 -22.08
C ARG A 242 19.53 0.18 -23.52
N GLY A 243 19.73 -1.03 -24.00
CA GLY A 243 20.19 -1.27 -25.38
C GLY A 243 19.11 -1.02 -26.44
N GLY A 244 17.83 -1.11 -26.10
CA GLY A 244 16.73 -0.95 -27.05
C GLY A 244 16.70 -1.95 -28.18
N LYS A 245 17.33 -3.13 -28.01
CA LYS A 245 17.48 -4.15 -29.05
C LYS A 245 17.23 -5.55 -28.48
N VAL A 246 16.69 -6.42 -29.29
CA VAL A 246 16.52 -7.87 -29.07
C VAL A 246 17.33 -8.60 -30.12
N ALA A 247 17.90 -9.75 -29.80
CA ALA A 247 18.57 -10.59 -30.77
C ALA A 247 17.59 -10.98 -31.91
N PRO A 248 18.02 -11.00 -33.16
CA PRO A 248 17.13 -11.27 -34.33
C PRO A 248 16.31 -12.56 -34.16
N ALA A 249 16.94 -13.64 -33.71
CA ALA A 249 16.27 -14.93 -33.49
C ALA A 249 15.15 -14.88 -32.46
N ASP A 250 15.31 -14.11 -31.39
CA ASP A 250 14.28 -13.94 -30.35
C ASP A 250 13.19 -12.97 -30.84
N GLY A 251 13.55 -11.96 -31.62
CA GLY A 251 12.58 -11.07 -32.28
C GLY A 251 11.63 -11.83 -33.21
N GLU A 252 12.14 -12.77 -34.00
CA GLU A 252 11.32 -13.63 -34.86
C GLU A 252 10.41 -14.59 -34.07
N LYS A 253 10.88 -15.12 -32.94
CA LYS A 253 10.05 -15.95 -32.05
C LYS A 253 8.88 -15.14 -31.46
N LEU A 254 9.12 -13.90 -31.01
CA LEU A 254 8.09 -13.03 -30.48
C LEU A 254 7.05 -12.64 -31.54
N LYS A 255 7.48 -12.34 -32.78
CA LYS A 255 6.56 -11.99 -33.87
C LYS A 255 5.61 -13.13 -34.25
N LYS A 256 6.00 -14.39 -34.00
CA LYS A 256 5.16 -15.57 -34.29
C LYS A 256 4.01 -15.76 -33.29
N ILE A 257 3.98 -15.01 -32.21
CA ILE A 257 2.88 -15.09 -31.24
C ILE A 257 1.68 -14.31 -31.80
N ALA A 258 0.69 -15.05 -32.27
CA ALA A 258 -0.51 -14.49 -32.89
C ALA A 258 -1.27 -13.58 -31.90
N LYS A 259 -1.75 -12.45 -32.41
CA LYS A 259 -2.61 -11.49 -31.69
C LYS A 259 -1.94 -10.64 -30.60
N CYS A 260 -0.65 -10.77 -30.34
CA CYS A 260 0.05 -9.89 -29.40
C CYS A 260 0.98 -8.92 -30.15
N GLY A 261 0.86 -7.65 -29.86
CA GLY A 261 1.79 -6.62 -30.33
C GLY A 261 3.06 -6.61 -29.46
N PHE A 262 4.24 -6.80 -30.09
CA PHE A 262 5.52 -6.63 -29.37
C PHE A 262 6.21 -5.35 -29.83
N SER A 263 6.71 -4.59 -28.87
CA SER A 263 7.57 -3.42 -29.12
C SER A 263 8.78 -3.43 -28.20
N VAL A 264 9.91 -2.93 -28.73
CA VAL A 264 11.16 -2.81 -27.96
C VAL A 264 11.47 -1.33 -27.83
N VAL A 265 11.66 -0.88 -26.59
CA VAL A 265 11.90 0.52 -26.28
C VAL A 265 13.24 0.68 -25.59
N LYS A 266 14.06 1.63 -26.09
CA LYS A 266 15.26 2.05 -25.37
C LYS A 266 14.86 2.87 -24.16
N CYS A 267 15.14 2.37 -22.98
CA CYS A 267 14.79 3.01 -21.70
C CYS A 267 15.78 2.57 -20.63
N ASP A 268 16.35 3.52 -19.91
CA ASP A 268 16.98 3.22 -18.63
C ASP A 268 15.92 3.26 -17.54
N ALA A 269 15.61 2.09 -16.98
CA ALA A 269 14.59 1.99 -15.94
C ALA A 269 14.94 2.80 -14.68
N ALA A 270 16.22 3.08 -14.42
CA ALA A 270 16.66 3.89 -13.29
C ALA A 270 16.36 5.38 -13.45
N GLU A 271 16.08 5.83 -14.67
CA GLU A 271 15.81 7.23 -14.98
C GLU A 271 14.29 7.50 -15.03
N LEU A 272 13.79 8.30 -14.09
CA LEU A 272 12.37 8.63 -13.99
C LEU A 272 11.83 9.27 -15.28
N THR A 273 12.61 10.14 -15.93
CA THR A 273 12.22 10.79 -17.18
C THR A 273 12.03 9.80 -18.32
N ASP A 274 12.86 8.76 -18.41
CA ASP A 274 12.76 7.70 -19.40
C ASP A 274 11.52 6.83 -19.15
N THR A 275 11.32 6.43 -17.91
CA THR A 275 10.15 5.62 -17.53
C THR A 275 8.85 6.39 -17.70
N ALA A 276 8.79 7.67 -17.31
CA ALA A 276 7.62 8.52 -17.49
C ALA A 276 7.29 8.72 -18.98
N ARG A 277 8.30 8.98 -19.81
CA ARG A 277 8.13 9.09 -21.29
C ARG A 277 7.59 7.80 -21.89
N MET A 278 8.12 6.66 -21.48
CA MET A 278 7.68 5.35 -21.96
C MET A 278 6.25 5.04 -21.57
N VAL A 279 5.88 5.22 -20.30
CA VAL A 279 4.51 5.02 -19.82
C VAL A 279 3.56 6.02 -20.49
N GLY A 280 3.94 7.28 -20.60
CA GLY A 280 3.17 8.30 -21.31
C GLY A 280 2.90 7.94 -22.77
N ALA A 281 3.90 7.38 -23.48
CA ALA A 281 3.74 6.92 -24.86
C ALA A 281 2.80 5.71 -24.99
N ILE A 282 2.72 4.83 -24.00
CA ILE A 282 1.74 3.73 -23.95
C ILE A 282 0.33 4.31 -23.79
N LEU A 283 0.13 5.21 -22.84
CA LEU A 283 -1.17 5.79 -22.53
C LEU A 283 -1.68 6.70 -23.67
N ALA A 284 -0.80 7.45 -24.32
CA ALA A 284 -1.14 8.33 -25.44
C ALA A 284 -1.70 7.58 -26.67
N LYS A 285 -1.40 6.29 -26.79
CA LYS A 285 -1.99 5.42 -27.84
C LYS A 285 -3.40 4.91 -27.50
N GLY A 286 -4.00 5.37 -26.41
CA GLY A 286 -5.28 4.87 -25.92
C GLY A 286 -5.20 3.45 -25.33
N SER A 287 -3.98 2.94 -25.09
CA SER A 287 -3.76 1.61 -24.55
C SER A 287 -3.86 1.63 -23.01
N THR A 288 -4.55 0.65 -22.44
CA THR A 288 -4.57 0.47 -20.99
C THR A 288 -3.29 -0.23 -20.56
N LEU A 289 -2.49 0.41 -19.72
CA LEU A 289 -1.38 -0.25 -19.03
C LEU A 289 -1.94 -1.15 -17.93
N ALA A 290 -1.97 -2.46 -18.18
CA ALA A 290 -2.54 -3.45 -17.28
C ALA A 290 -1.49 -4.10 -16.37
N GLY A 291 -0.23 -4.16 -16.79
CA GLY A 291 0.81 -4.81 -15.99
C GLY A 291 2.18 -4.18 -16.13
N VAL A 292 2.92 -4.20 -15.02
CA VAL A 292 4.34 -3.84 -14.95
C VAL A 292 5.12 -5.02 -14.40
N TRP A 293 6.20 -5.41 -15.10
CA TRP A 293 7.08 -6.52 -14.75
C TRP A 293 8.51 -6.01 -14.70
N HIS A 294 9.07 -5.95 -13.52
CA HIS A 294 10.39 -5.37 -13.31
C HIS A 294 11.43 -6.47 -13.13
N ALA A 295 12.08 -6.85 -14.24
CA ALA A 295 13.11 -7.88 -14.29
C ALA A 295 14.53 -7.31 -14.52
N ALA A 296 14.68 -5.98 -14.51
CA ALA A 296 16.00 -5.36 -14.66
C ALA A 296 16.90 -5.65 -13.45
N GLY A 297 18.13 -5.98 -13.71
CA GLY A 297 19.13 -6.24 -12.68
C GLY A 297 20.49 -6.54 -13.27
N VAL A 298 21.53 -6.31 -12.49
CA VAL A 298 22.92 -6.70 -12.77
C VAL A 298 23.57 -7.20 -11.49
N LEU A 299 24.58 -8.02 -11.61
CA LEU A 299 25.43 -8.47 -10.51
C LEU A 299 26.68 -7.58 -10.41
N SER A 300 27.17 -7.41 -9.19
CA SER A 300 28.46 -6.81 -8.88
C SER A 300 28.96 -7.44 -7.57
N ASP A 301 29.23 -8.76 -7.67
CA ASP A 301 29.59 -9.60 -6.55
C ASP A 301 30.96 -9.20 -5.98
N GLY A 302 31.12 -9.32 -4.68
CA GLY A 302 32.34 -9.01 -3.97
C GLY A 302 32.17 -9.16 -2.46
N LEU A 303 33.24 -9.49 -1.76
CA LEU A 303 33.22 -9.57 -0.30
C LEU A 303 32.77 -8.24 0.30
N LEU A 304 32.11 -8.27 1.46
CA LEU A 304 31.55 -7.09 2.12
C LEU A 304 32.60 -5.95 2.26
N ARG A 305 33.84 -6.30 2.62
CA ARG A 305 34.95 -5.36 2.74
C ARG A 305 35.42 -4.70 1.43
N ALA A 306 35.07 -5.32 0.29
CA ALA A 306 35.39 -4.82 -1.05
C ALA A 306 34.22 -4.05 -1.67
N GLN A 307 33.06 -4.01 -1.03
CA GLN A 307 31.93 -3.22 -1.49
C GLN A 307 32.22 -1.72 -1.31
N ASN A 308 31.80 -0.94 -2.27
CA ASN A 308 31.93 0.51 -2.26
C ASN A 308 30.72 1.17 -2.93
N SER A 309 30.67 2.49 -2.94
CA SER A 309 29.55 3.24 -3.48
C SER A 309 29.29 2.94 -4.97
N SER A 310 30.31 2.62 -5.75
CA SER A 310 30.17 2.28 -7.17
C SER A 310 29.51 0.90 -7.36
N THR A 311 29.98 -0.12 -6.62
CA THR A 311 29.41 -1.49 -6.69
C THR A 311 27.97 -1.50 -6.20
N ILE A 312 27.66 -0.75 -5.15
CA ILE A 312 26.29 -0.61 -4.64
C ILE A 312 25.41 0.10 -5.67
N LYS A 313 25.81 1.28 -6.17
CA LYS A 313 25.06 2.03 -7.19
C LYS A 313 24.80 1.20 -8.43
N ARG A 314 25.79 0.42 -8.90
CA ARG A 314 25.65 -0.42 -10.09
C ARG A 314 24.50 -1.41 -9.97
N VAL A 315 24.28 -1.99 -8.78
CA VAL A 315 23.21 -2.97 -8.52
C VAL A 315 21.89 -2.27 -8.18
N PHE A 316 21.93 -1.23 -7.36
CA PHE A 316 20.74 -0.52 -6.89
C PHE A 316 20.06 0.29 -8.00
N ALA A 317 20.79 0.88 -8.93
CA ALA A 317 20.20 1.69 -9.98
C ALA A 317 19.16 0.91 -10.81
N PRO A 318 19.50 -0.21 -11.48
CA PRO A 318 18.50 -0.93 -12.27
C PRO A 318 17.39 -1.58 -11.42
N LYS A 319 17.67 -2.02 -10.20
CA LYS A 319 16.69 -2.69 -9.35
C LYS A 319 15.84 -1.72 -8.54
N VAL A 320 16.48 -0.96 -7.66
CA VAL A 320 15.76 -0.13 -6.68
C VAL A 320 15.26 1.17 -7.31
N ALA A 321 16.15 1.96 -7.93
CA ALA A 321 15.72 3.19 -8.59
C ALA A 321 14.77 2.89 -9.76
N GLY A 322 15.01 1.80 -10.50
CA GLY A 322 14.11 1.33 -11.56
C GLY A 322 12.72 0.97 -11.08
N ALA A 323 12.61 0.20 -9.99
CA ALA A 323 11.32 -0.14 -9.40
C ALA A 323 10.56 1.10 -8.93
N TRP A 324 11.28 2.05 -8.30
CA TRP A 324 10.71 3.30 -7.83
C TRP A 324 10.24 4.21 -8.96
N ALA A 325 11.05 4.36 -10.02
CA ALA A 325 10.69 5.15 -11.19
C ALA A 325 9.46 4.57 -11.92
N LEU A 326 9.38 3.24 -12.06
CA LEU A 326 8.20 2.56 -12.61
C LEU A 326 6.97 2.73 -11.73
N GLN A 327 7.14 2.68 -10.40
CA GLN A 327 6.08 2.94 -9.43
C GLN A 327 5.49 4.35 -9.62
N GLN A 328 6.34 5.36 -9.76
CA GLN A 328 5.91 6.75 -9.94
C GLN A 328 5.28 6.95 -11.33
N ALA A 329 5.93 6.47 -12.39
CA ALA A 329 5.43 6.63 -13.75
C ALA A 329 4.06 5.98 -13.98
N ALA A 330 3.80 4.83 -13.33
CA ALA A 330 2.56 4.09 -13.44
C ALA A 330 1.53 4.40 -12.32
N ALA A 331 1.75 5.43 -11.50
CA ALA A 331 0.94 5.70 -10.31
C ALA A 331 -0.55 5.93 -10.60
N THR A 332 -0.86 6.50 -11.76
CA THR A 332 -2.25 6.77 -12.20
C THR A 332 -2.88 5.65 -13.01
N SER A 333 -2.13 4.60 -13.33
CA SER A 333 -2.61 3.47 -14.12
C SER A 333 -3.29 2.43 -13.23
N PRO A 334 -4.50 1.97 -13.56
CA PRO A 334 -5.19 0.90 -12.82
C PRO A 334 -4.56 -0.46 -13.14
N LEU A 335 -3.39 -0.73 -12.54
CA LEU A 335 -2.64 -1.95 -12.80
C LEU A 335 -3.35 -3.18 -12.23
N ASP A 336 -3.60 -4.17 -13.07
CA ASP A 336 -4.01 -5.51 -12.64
C ASP A 336 -2.83 -6.28 -12.03
N THR A 337 -1.60 -5.98 -12.47
CA THR A 337 -0.40 -6.73 -12.10
C THR A 337 0.81 -5.81 -11.95
N TYR A 338 1.55 -5.97 -10.86
CA TYR A 338 2.85 -5.34 -10.64
C TYR A 338 3.80 -6.38 -10.06
N VAL A 339 4.70 -6.93 -10.88
CA VAL A 339 5.61 -8.01 -10.48
C VAL A 339 7.04 -7.50 -10.42
N LEU A 340 7.70 -7.76 -9.30
CA LEU A 340 9.09 -7.42 -9.04
C LEU A 340 9.91 -8.72 -9.02
N PHE A 341 10.98 -8.76 -9.80
CA PHE A 341 11.89 -9.91 -9.86
C PHE A 341 12.97 -9.76 -8.80
N SER A 342 12.69 -10.25 -7.61
CA SER A 342 13.62 -10.38 -6.50
C SER A 342 14.46 -11.65 -6.62
N SER A 343 15.11 -12.09 -5.59
CA SER A 343 15.95 -13.27 -5.57
C SER A 343 15.91 -13.96 -4.20
N ILE A 344 15.99 -15.27 -4.21
CA ILE A 344 16.16 -16.10 -3.02
C ILE A 344 17.40 -15.69 -2.20
N ALA A 345 18.34 -14.95 -2.80
CA ALA A 345 19.47 -14.38 -2.09
C ALA A 345 19.08 -13.43 -0.94
N THR A 346 17.86 -12.87 -0.95
CA THR A 346 17.33 -12.10 0.18
C THR A 346 17.01 -12.96 1.38
N LEU A 347 16.53 -14.16 1.15
CA LEU A 347 16.08 -15.07 2.21
C LEU A 347 17.21 -15.90 2.80
N ILE A 348 18.05 -16.50 1.93
CA ILE A 348 19.09 -17.43 2.36
C ILE A 348 20.52 -16.88 2.23
N GLY A 349 20.66 -15.67 1.68
CA GLY A 349 21.95 -15.05 1.41
C GLY A 349 22.63 -15.59 0.15
N GLY A 350 23.80 -15.04 -0.14
CA GLY A 350 24.69 -15.47 -1.20
C GLY A 350 26.11 -14.97 -0.93
N GLY A 351 27.12 -15.82 -1.09
CA GLY A 351 28.52 -15.44 -0.89
C GLY A 351 28.90 -14.30 -1.82
N GLY A 352 29.30 -13.14 -1.23
CA GLY A 352 29.68 -11.95 -2.00
C GLY A 352 28.52 -11.13 -2.56
N GLN A 353 27.27 -11.41 -2.22
CA GLN A 353 26.07 -10.79 -2.80
C GLN A 353 25.30 -9.85 -1.85
N SER A 354 25.97 -9.28 -0.86
CA SER A 354 25.33 -8.41 0.13
C SER A 354 24.61 -7.21 -0.50
N ASN A 355 25.21 -6.56 -1.50
CA ASN A 355 24.59 -5.48 -2.27
C ASN A 355 23.38 -5.97 -3.09
N TYR A 356 23.50 -7.15 -3.70
CA TYR A 356 22.43 -7.75 -4.51
C TYR A 356 21.25 -8.18 -3.63
N ALA A 357 21.51 -8.85 -2.49
CA ALA A 357 20.50 -9.21 -1.51
C ALA A 357 19.76 -7.97 -0.97
N ALA A 358 20.51 -6.92 -0.60
CA ALA A 358 19.93 -5.67 -0.13
C ALA A 358 19.02 -5.01 -1.19
N ALA A 359 19.45 -4.97 -2.45
CA ALA A 359 18.64 -4.41 -3.53
C ALA A 359 17.36 -5.21 -3.78
N ASN A 360 17.43 -6.53 -3.70
CA ASN A 360 16.25 -7.39 -3.82
C ASN A 360 15.31 -7.26 -2.61
N GLY A 361 15.83 -7.14 -1.38
CA GLY A 361 15.03 -6.88 -0.18
C GLY A 361 14.24 -5.57 -0.25
N MET A 362 14.76 -4.56 -0.97
CA MET A 362 14.00 -3.35 -1.27
C MET A 362 12.83 -3.61 -2.22
N LEU A 363 12.96 -4.53 -3.19
CA LEU A 363 11.84 -4.95 -4.04
C LEU A 363 10.77 -5.67 -3.23
N ASP A 364 11.17 -6.56 -2.30
CA ASP A 364 10.26 -7.29 -1.43
C ASP A 364 9.48 -6.32 -0.53
N SER A 365 10.18 -5.34 0.03
CA SER A 365 9.59 -4.26 0.83
C SER A 365 8.60 -3.42 0.02
N LEU A 366 8.91 -3.10 -1.23
CA LEU A 366 8.00 -2.37 -2.13
C LEU A 366 6.76 -3.20 -2.46
N GLY A 367 6.92 -4.50 -2.75
CA GLY A 367 5.81 -5.43 -2.99
C GLY A 367 4.86 -5.50 -1.80
N ALA A 368 5.40 -5.69 -0.60
CA ALA A 368 4.64 -5.69 0.64
C ALA A 368 3.95 -4.34 0.90
N CYS A 369 4.66 -3.23 0.73
CA CYS A 369 4.13 -1.88 0.92
C CYS A 369 2.96 -1.56 -0.04
N ARG A 370 3.04 -1.97 -1.31
CA ARG A 370 1.93 -1.82 -2.26
C ARG A 370 0.70 -2.61 -1.81
N ARG A 371 0.89 -3.84 -1.33
CA ARG A 371 -0.21 -4.68 -0.82
C ARG A 371 -0.89 -4.09 0.41
N THR A 372 -0.14 -3.53 1.34
CA THR A 372 -0.73 -2.85 2.52
C THR A 372 -1.57 -1.63 2.13
N ARG A 373 -1.35 -1.09 0.93
CA ARG A 373 -2.14 0.01 0.35
C ARG A 373 -3.23 -0.46 -0.62
N ALA A 374 -3.59 -1.75 -0.57
CA ALA A 374 -4.56 -2.39 -1.46
C ALA A 374 -4.22 -2.30 -2.97
N MET A 375 -2.95 -2.04 -3.30
CA MET A 375 -2.47 -2.05 -4.68
C MET A 375 -1.92 -3.43 -5.05
N ASN A 376 -2.19 -3.87 -6.26
CA ASN A 376 -1.64 -5.13 -6.75
C ASN A 376 -0.12 -5.06 -6.83
N ALA A 377 0.56 -6.01 -6.19
CA ALA A 377 1.98 -6.25 -6.34
C ALA A 377 2.37 -7.62 -5.82
N THR A 378 3.41 -8.20 -6.42
CA THR A 378 4.08 -9.40 -5.92
C THR A 378 5.56 -9.29 -6.23
N SER A 379 6.39 -9.34 -5.21
CA SER A 379 7.82 -9.56 -5.37
C SER A 379 8.08 -11.06 -5.36
N VAL A 380 8.76 -11.55 -6.39
CA VAL A 380 9.09 -12.96 -6.52
C VAL A 380 10.57 -13.16 -6.25
N GLU A 381 10.88 -13.83 -5.16
CA GLU A 381 12.23 -14.25 -4.81
C GLU A 381 12.59 -15.50 -5.61
N TRP A 382 13.15 -15.26 -6.79
CA TRP A 382 13.53 -16.34 -7.70
C TRP A 382 14.76 -17.08 -7.22
N GLY A 383 14.69 -18.40 -7.24
CA GLY A 383 15.85 -19.29 -7.26
C GLY A 383 16.55 -19.28 -8.65
N PRO A 384 17.63 -20.03 -8.82
CA PRO A 384 18.36 -20.10 -10.08
C PRO A 384 17.54 -20.84 -11.14
N TRP A 385 17.56 -20.31 -12.39
CA TRP A 385 16.86 -20.90 -13.52
C TRP A 385 17.81 -21.79 -14.34
N ALA A 386 17.31 -22.91 -14.83
CA ALA A 386 18.10 -23.91 -15.55
C ALA A 386 18.59 -23.43 -16.92
N ALA A 387 17.75 -22.69 -17.66
CA ALA A 387 17.99 -22.37 -19.07
C ALA A 387 18.18 -20.89 -19.37
N VAL A 388 17.90 -20.01 -18.42
CA VAL A 388 17.87 -18.55 -18.63
C VAL A 388 18.29 -17.80 -17.36
N GLY A 389 18.69 -16.55 -17.53
CA GLY A 389 19.02 -15.67 -16.40
C GLY A 389 20.52 -15.62 -16.10
N MET A 390 20.87 -14.98 -14.99
CA MET A 390 22.27 -14.74 -14.59
C MET A 390 23.01 -16.00 -14.07
N ALA A 391 22.28 -17.05 -13.80
CA ALA A 391 22.81 -18.33 -13.32
C ALA A 391 22.94 -19.40 -14.45
N ALA A 392 22.81 -19.02 -15.71
CA ALA A 392 22.88 -19.96 -16.84
C ALA A 392 24.31 -20.50 -17.11
N ASP A 393 25.32 -20.08 -16.36
CA ASP A 393 26.70 -20.56 -16.43
C ASP A 393 26.82 -21.93 -15.69
N GLU A 394 27.36 -22.95 -16.36
CA GLU A 394 27.47 -24.30 -15.81
C GLU A 394 28.29 -24.36 -14.51
N SER A 395 29.33 -23.55 -14.38
CA SER A 395 30.17 -23.50 -13.18
C SER A 395 29.43 -22.95 -11.97
N ILE A 396 28.57 -21.95 -12.19
CA ILE A 396 27.69 -21.36 -11.17
C ILE A 396 26.62 -22.38 -10.78
N ASN A 397 26.03 -23.04 -11.76
CA ASN A 397 24.99 -24.06 -11.53
C ASN A 397 25.49 -25.22 -10.66
N ALA A 398 26.68 -25.74 -10.93
CA ALA A 398 27.27 -26.80 -10.14
C ALA A 398 27.48 -26.41 -8.68
N ARG A 399 27.92 -25.19 -8.42
CA ARG A 399 28.10 -24.67 -7.05
C ARG A 399 26.78 -24.49 -6.31
N ILE A 400 25.74 -24.00 -6.99
CA ILE A 400 24.41 -23.80 -6.41
C ILE A 400 23.80 -25.17 -6.08
N GLN A 401 23.87 -26.14 -6.99
CA GLN A 401 23.36 -27.51 -6.75
C GLN A 401 24.09 -28.20 -5.60
N ALA A 402 25.40 -27.98 -5.49
CA ALA A 402 26.17 -28.50 -4.36
C ALA A 402 25.71 -27.94 -2.99
N SER A 403 25.02 -26.81 -2.96
CA SER A 403 24.42 -26.25 -1.74
C SER A 403 22.99 -26.73 -1.47
N GLY A 404 22.49 -27.74 -2.21
CA GLY A 404 21.14 -28.26 -2.04
C GLY A 404 20.04 -27.42 -2.74
N ILE A 405 20.41 -26.47 -3.57
CA ILE A 405 19.45 -25.64 -4.32
C ILE A 405 19.38 -26.17 -5.76
N GLY A 406 18.21 -26.65 -6.17
CA GLY A 406 17.93 -27.09 -7.52
C GLY A 406 17.63 -25.92 -8.46
N LEU A 407 17.63 -26.22 -9.78
CA LEU A 407 17.35 -25.24 -10.82
C LEU A 407 15.86 -25.23 -11.17
N ILE A 408 15.31 -24.04 -11.36
CA ILE A 408 13.92 -23.82 -11.79
C ILE A 408 13.82 -24.11 -13.28
N THR A 409 12.94 -25.04 -13.66
CA THR A 409 12.65 -25.30 -15.08
C THR A 409 11.77 -24.20 -15.67
N LEU A 410 11.73 -24.10 -17.02
CA LEU A 410 10.83 -23.15 -17.69
C LEU A 410 9.36 -23.38 -17.32
N GLU A 411 8.96 -24.65 -17.18
CA GLU A 411 7.61 -25.01 -16.78
C GLU A 411 7.28 -24.53 -15.36
N GLN A 412 8.13 -24.81 -14.39
CA GLN A 412 7.96 -24.34 -13.01
C GLN A 412 7.88 -22.81 -12.94
N GLY A 413 8.75 -22.13 -13.68
CA GLY A 413 8.77 -20.67 -13.72
C GLY A 413 7.52 -20.06 -14.35
N THR A 414 6.99 -20.67 -15.42
CA THR A 414 5.73 -20.20 -16.03
C THR A 414 4.51 -20.45 -15.17
N LEU A 415 4.48 -21.55 -14.39
CA LEU A 415 3.46 -21.75 -13.36
C LEU A 415 3.54 -20.69 -12.25
N ALA A 416 4.74 -20.28 -11.87
CA ALA A 416 4.90 -19.19 -10.90
C ALA A 416 4.39 -17.85 -11.46
N PHE A 417 4.61 -17.55 -12.76
CA PHE A 417 4.00 -16.36 -13.37
C PHE A 417 2.48 -16.40 -13.29
N GLN A 418 1.87 -17.55 -13.54
CA GLN A 418 0.42 -17.72 -13.39
C GLN A 418 -0.04 -17.46 -11.95
N ALA A 419 0.73 -17.91 -10.96
CA ALA A 419 0.45 -17.64 -9.55
C ALA A 419 0.48 -16.13 -9.22
N THR A 420 1.38 -15.34 -9.84
CA THR A 420 1.44 -13.87 -9.62
C THR A 420 0.20 -13.13 -10.09
N LEU A 421 -0.57 -13.70 -11.03
CA LEU A 421 -1.84 -13.12 -11.51
C LEU A 421 -3.03 -13.43 -10.58
N GLN A 422 -2.83 -14.27 -9.58
CA GLN A 422 -3.90 -14.60 -8.64
C GLN A 422 -4.13 -13.45 -7.65
N PRO A 423 -5.38 -13.07 -7.40
CA PRO A 423 -5.71 -11.97 -6.49
C PRO A 423 -5.23 -12.21 -5.05
N ALA A 424 -5.17 -13.48 -4.65
CA ALA A 424 -4.83 -13.92 -3.30
C ALA A 424 -3.33 -14.13 -3.06
N VAL A 425 -2.47 -13.88 -4.07
CA VAL A 425 -1.03 -14.06 -3.91
C VAL A 425 -0.44 -13.07 -2.89
N SER A 426 0.54 -13.53 -2.13
CA SER A 426 1.29 -12.70 -1.16
C SER A 426 2.01 -11.55 -1.85
N GLY A 427 2.29 -10.48 -1.11
CA GLY A 427 3.15 -9.39 -1.56
C GLY A 427 4.59 -9.83 -1.82
N VAL A 428 5.02 -10.91 -1.17
CA VAL A 428 6.31 -11.59 -1.41
C VAL A 428 6.04 -13.08 -1.58
N MET A 429 6.64 -13.68 -2.59
CA MET A 429 6.55 -15.10 -2.91
C MET A 429 7.94 -15.62 -3.28
N SER A 430 8.35 -16.72 -2.67
CA SER A 430 9.62 -17.38 -2.98
C SER A 430 9.36 -18.61 -3.86
N LEU A 431 10.12 -18.74 -4.93
CA LEU A 431 10.17 -19.92 -5.77
C LEU A 431 11.59 -20.48 -5.78
N VAL A 432 11.77 -21.60 -5.13
CA VAL A 432 13.05 -22.30 -5.04
C VAL A 432 12.82 -23.82 -5.08
N VAL A 433 13.71 -24.50 -5.77
CA VAL A 433 13.78 -25.97 -5.76
C VAL A 433 14.80 -26.36 -4.72
N LEU A 434 14.38 -27.10 -3.69
CA LEU A 434 15.28 -27.59 -2.63
C LEU A 434 15.43 -29.10 -2.76
N THR A 435 16.67 -29.59 -2.68
CA THR A 435 17.00 -31.00 -2.60
C THR A 435 17.37 -31.31 -1.17
N TRP A 436 16.50 -32.05 -0.48
CA TRP A 436 16.76 -32.50 0.88
C TRP A 436 17.58 -33.77 0.82
N SER A 437 18.79 -33.77 1.32
CA SER A 437 19.64 -34.97 1.52
C SER A 437 19.44 -35.58 2.88
#